data_6e4641cefdfdd230e89fcf91fd1bee94
#
_entry.id   6e4641cefdfdd230e89fcf91fd1bee94
#
_cell.length_a   1.000
_cell.length_b   1.000
_cell.length_c   1.000
_cell.angle_alpha   90.00
_cell.angle_beta   90.00
_cell.angle_gamma   90.00
#
_symmetry.space_group_name_H-M   'P 1'
#
loop_
_entity.id
_entity.type
_entity.pdbx_description
1 polymer ?
#
loop_
_entity_poly.entity_id
_entity_poly.type
_entity_poly.pdbx_seq_one_letter_code
_entity_poly.pdbx_strand_id
1 'polypeptide(L)'
;MSIKFRHSLLVGLCMISSSAFAAVKEYHLIIDDGKLNLTGKPVQRITVNGQFPAPTLEFTEGDEAIIHVQNNLDHQDSSLHWHGLLLPGLMDGVPGFNGFQGIKPGQKFSYRFKVRQNGTYWYHAHSKGQEQDGLYGALVIRPKAQTLLPPHEQTERDYVVMLSDFHEQSSEQIQKNLKISAEYYQNQRETVGNVWKQVQRDGLKAAWQDR
;
A
#
# COMPACT_ATOMS: atom_id res chain seq x y z
N MET A 1 -29.88 -3.86 77.30
CA MET A 1 -28.96 -2.98 76.52
C MET A 1 -28.30 -3.85 75.49
N SER A 2 -28.84 -3.83 74.23
CA SER A 2 -28.44 -4.75 73.17
C SER A 2 -27.66 -3.95 72.13
N ILE A 3 -26.37 -4.27 71.96
CA ILE A 3 -25.46 -3.64 70.98
C ILE A 3 -25.57 -4.43 69.70
N LYS A 4 -26.14 -3.80 68.66
CA LYS A 4 -26.17 -4.37 67.32
C LYS A 4 -24.89 -3.99 66.60
N PHE A 5 -24.00 -4.96 66.28
CA PHE A 5 -22.85 -4.84 65.42
C PHE A 5 -23.34 -4.80 63.97
N ARG A 6 -23.12 -3.67 63.26
CA ARG A 6 -23.31 -3.56 61.81
C ARG A 6 -21.99 -3.93 61.12
N HIS A 7 -22.00 -5.07 60.44
CA HIS A 7 -20.88 -5.45 59.57
C HIS A 7 -21.03 -4.68 58.27
N SER A 8 -20.15 -3.73 58.03
CA SER A 8 -20.00 -3.06 56.73
C SER A 8 -19.10 -3.94 55.85
N LEU A 9 -19.72 -4.54 54.84
CA LEU A 9 -18.99 -5.29 53.80
C LEU A 9 -18.39 -4.29 52.81
N LEU A 10 -17.06 -4.08 52.88
CA LEU A 10 -16.32 -3.30 51.89
C LEU A 10 -16.12 -4.19 50.67
N VAL A 11 -16.92 -4.00 49.61
CA VAL A 11 -16.67 -4.61 48.31
C VAL A 11 -15.58 -3.80 47.61
N GLY A 12 -14.36 -4.31 47.62
CA GLY A 12 -13.25 -3.76 46.88
C GLY A 12 -13.47 -4.01 45.40
N LEU A 13 -13.81 -2.96 44.65
CA LEU A 13 -13.87 -2.97 43.19
C LEU A 13 -12.43 -3.01 42.65
N CYS A 14 -11.91 -4.20 42.34
CA CYS A 14 -10.68 -4.36 41.59
C CYS A 14 -10.91 -3.84 40.16
N MET A 15 -10.50 -2.61 39.88
CA MET A 15 -10.36 -2.14 38.52
C MET A 15 -9.23 -2.93 37.84
N ILE A 16 -9.57 -3.92 37.04
CA ILE A 16 -8.63 -4.57 36.13
C ILE A 16 -8.31 -3.55 35.01
N SER A 17 -7.24 -2.80 35.19
CA SER A 17 -6.68 -2.00 34.12
C SER A 17 -6.22 -2.96 33.04
N SER A 18 -6.99 -3.15 31.98
CA SER A 18 -6.54 -3.82 30.78
C SER A 18 -5.46 -2.93 30.13
N SER A 19 -4.21 -3.19 30.47
CA SER A 19 -3.08 -2.65 29.74
C SER A 19 -3.21 -3.15 28.31
N ALA A 20 -3.57 -2.29 27.38
CA ALA A 20 -3.49 -2.59 25.97
C ALA A 20 -1.99 -2.76 25.62
N PHE A 21 -1.52 -4.00 25.64
CA PHE A 21 -0.18 -4.33 25.16
C PHE A 21 -0.13 -4.04 23.66
N ALA A 22 0.99 -3.47 23.21
CA ALA A 22 1.31 -3.36 21.80
C ALA A 22 1.29 -4.78 21.21
N ALA A 23 0.47 -5.00 20.19
CA ALA A 23 0.44 -6.29 19.50
C ALA A 23 1.63 -6.37 18.53
N VAL A 24 2.15 -7.59 18.36
CA VAL A 24 3.08 -7.88 17.26
C VAL A 24 2.24 -8.28 16.05
N LYS A 25 2.34 -7.51 14.98
CA LYS A 25 1.68 -7.78 13.69
C LYS A 25 2.73 -8.26 12.70
N GLU A 26 2.55 -9.48 12.22
CA GLU A 26 3.50 -10.12 11.31
C GLU A 26 2.88 -10.34 9.94
N TYR A 27 3.61 -10.01 8.87
CA TYR A 27 3.24 -10.21 7.48
C TYR A 27 4.35 -10.92 6.70
N HIS A 28 3.94 -11.75 5.74
CA HIS A 28 4.84 -12.39 4.79
C HIS A 28 4.46 -11.95 3.38
N LEU A 29 5.36 -11.24 2.73
CA LEU A 29 5.17 -10.69 1.39
C LEU A 29 6.15 -11.34 0.43
N ILE A 30 5.64 -11.91 -0.65
CA ILE A 30 6.42 -12.50 -1.73
C ILE A 30 6.26 -11.61 -2.95
N ILE A 31 7.35 -10.95 -3.35
CA ILE A 31 7.42 -10.17 -4.58
C ILE A 31 7.72 -11.14 -5.71
N ASP A 32 6.87 -11.17 -6.73
CA ASP A 32 6.99 -12.11 -7.84
C ASP A 32 6.45 -11.51 -9.13
N ASP A 33 6.85 -12.08 -10.25
CA ASP A 33 6.28 -11.77 -11.55
C ASP A 33 4.88 -12.35 -11.71
N GLY A 34 3.98 -11.56 -12.29
CA GLY A 34 2.61 -11.98 -12.56
C GLY A 34 2.10 -11.45 -13.90
N LYS A 35 1.06 -12.08 -14.42
CA LYS A 35 0.34 -11.61 -15.61
C LYS A 35 -0.99 -11.02 -15.22
N LEU A 36 -1.22 -9.76 -15.60
CA LEU A 36 -2.47 -9.04 -15.37
C LEU A 36 -3.17 -8.76 -16.70
N ASN A 37 -4.49 -8.82 -16.69
CA ASN A 37 -5.32 -8.44 -17.82
C ASN A 37 -6.42 -7.48 -17.36
N LEU A 38 -6.11 -6.19 -17.30
CA LEU A 38 -7.06 -5.13 -16.91
C LEU A 38 -7.69 -4.43 -18.11
N THR A 39 -6.98 -4.40 -19.25
CA THR A 39 -7.38 -3.65 -20.45
C THR A 39 -7.83 -4.56 -21.61
N GLY A 40 -7.92 -5.87 -21.38
CA GLY A 40 -8.16 -6.86 -22.44
C GLY A 40 -6.87 -7.45 -23.03
N LYS A 41 -5.69 -6.94 -22.62
CA LYS A 41 -4.39 -7.46 -23.02
C LYS A 41 -3.61 -7.92 -21.78
N PRO A 42 -3.14 -9.18 -21.76
CA PRO A 42 -2.27 -9.65 -20.69
C PRO A 42 -0.92 -8.93 -20.75
N VAL A 43 -0.50 -8.35 -19.63
CA VAL A 43 0.80 -7.70 -19.47
C VAL A 43 1.53 -8.27 -18.27
N GLN A 44 2.86 -8.35 -18.36
CA GLN A 44 3.72 -8.73 -17.23
C GLN A 44 3.77 -7.59 -16.22
N ARG A 45 3.57 -7.94 -14.94
CA ARG A 45 3.62 -7.00 -13.82
C ARG A 45 4.24 -7.66 -12.61
N ILE A 46 4.69 -6.84 -11.67
CA ILE A 46 5.11 -7.31 -10.36
C ILE A 46 3.87 -7.42 -9.47
N THR A 47 3.77 -8.53 -8.78
CA THR A 47 2.70 -8.82 -7.83
C THR A 47 3.28 -9.07 -6.45
N VAL A 48 2.47 -8.93 -5.41
CA VAL A 48 2.83 -9.37 -4.06
C VAL A 48 1.82 -10.40 -3.61
N ASN A 49 2.30 -11.57 -3.23
CA ASN A 49 1.45 -12.74 -2.90
C ASN A 49 0.44 -13.05 -4.03
N GLY A 50 0.83 -12.83 -5.30
CA GLY A 50 -0.02 -13.01 -6.47
C GLY A 50 -1.14 -11.97 -6.62
N GLN A 51 -1.14 -10.88 -5.84
CA GLN A 51 -2.14 -9.83 -5.87
C GLN A 51 -1.63 -8.55 -6.56
N PHE A 52 -2.55 -7.82 -7.17
CA PHE A 52 -2.37 -6.48 -7.73
C PHE A 52 -3.66 -5.64 -7.56
N PRO A 53 -3.62 -4.44 -6.96
CA PRO A 53 -2.51 -3.96 -6.14
C PRO A 53 -2.09 -4.95 -5.06
N ALA A 54 -0.92 -4.77 -4.48
CA ALA A 54 -0.41 -5.60 -3.39
C ALA A 54 -1.36 -5.61 -2.17
N PRO A 55 -1.29 -6.61 -1.28
CA PRO A 55 -2.18 -6.71 -0.11
C PRO A 55 -2.20 -5.44 0.73
N THR A 56 -3.38 -5.06 1.22
CA THR A 56 -3.47 -4.00 2.24
C THR A 56 -2.90 -4.51 3.55
N LEU A 57 -1.96 -3.75 4.13
CA LEU A 57 -1.41 -4.01 5.46
C LEU A 57 -2.16 -3.18 6.50
N GLU A 58 -2.58 -3.81 7.57
CA GLU A 58 -3.32 -3.14 8.64
C GLU A 58 -2.60 -3.27 9.98
N PHE A 59 -2.40 -2.14 10.64
CA PHE A 59 -1.82 -2.03 11.97
C PHE A 59 -2.69 -1.18 12.88
N THR A 60 -2.38 -1.23 14.17
CA THR A 60 -2.87 -0.27 15.15
C THR A 60 -1.69 0.55 15.66
N GLU A 61 -1.91 1.82 15.90
CA GLU A 61 -0.90 2.69 16.52
C GLU A 61 -0.39 2.08 17.83
N GLY A 62 0.92 1.95 17.92
CA GLY A 62 1.60 1.29 19.05
C GLY A 62 1.98 -0.15 18.79
N ASP A 63 1.51 -0.80 17.73
CA ASP A 63 1.92 -2.15 17.34
C ASP A 63 3.42 -2.23 17.03
N GLU A 64 3.98 -3.42 17.13
CA GLU A 64 5.25 -3.77 16.53
C GLU A 64 5.01 -4.46 15.19
N ALA A 65 5.44 -3.82 14.09
CA ALA A 65 5.37 -4.39 12.76
C ALA A 65 6.58 -5.29 12.50
N ILE A 66 6.32 -6.51 12.03
CA ILE A 66 7.32 -7.43 11.49
C ILE A 66 6.87 -7.82 10.10
N ILE A 67 7.62 -7.43 9.08
CA ILE A 67 7.24 -7.68 7.69
C ILE A 67 8.38 -8.40 6.99
N HIS A 68 8.18 -9.67 6.71
CA HIS A 68 9.12 -10.51 5.98
C HIS A 68 8.87 -10.38 4.50
N VAL A 69 9.84 -9.89 3.77
CA VAL A 69 9.75 -9.70 2.32
C VAL A 69 10.71 -10.64 1.63
N GLN A 70 10.19 -11.46 0.72
CA GLN A 70 10.99 -12.32 -0.15
C GLN A 70 10.94 -11.77 -1.57
N ASN A 71 12.10 -11.63 -2.20
CA ASN A 71 12.22 -11.27 -3.60
C ASN A 71 12.38 -12.52 -4.47
N ASN A 72 11.33 -12.88 -5.21
CA ASN A 72 11.33 -13.99 -6.17
C ASN A 72 11.57 -13.54 -7.61
N LEU A 73 11.83 -12.25 -7.85
CA LEU A 73 12.20 -11.79 -9.19
C LEU A 73 13.56 -12.39 -9.59
N ASP A 74 13.67 -12.92 -10.80
CA ASP A 74 14.86 -13.66 -11.24
C ASP A 74 16.11 -12.79 -11.41
N HIS A 75 15.95 -11.53 -11.82
CA HIS A 75 17.09 -10.72 -12.31
C HIS A 75 17.14 -9.29 -11.73
N GLN A 76 16.29 -8.98 -10.76
CA GLN A 76 16.18 -7.63 -10.22
C GLN A 76 16.21 -7.62 -8.71
N ASP A 77 17.05 -6.74 -8.15
CA ASP A 77 16.92 -6.35 -6.75
C ASP A 77 15.58 -5.66 -6.55
N SER A 78 14.99 -5.85 -5.40
CA SER A 78 13.73 -5.20 -5.03
C SER A 78 13.81 -4.51 -3.68
N SER A 79 12.78 -3.80 -3.30
CA SER A 79 12.70 -3.09 -2.02
C SER A 79 11.25 -2.77 -1.72
N LEU A 80 10.93 -2.53 -0.45
CA LEU A 80 9.67 -1.90 -0.07
C LEU A 80 9.97 -0.69 0.81
N HIS A 81 9.46 0.45 0.40
CA HIS A 81 9.46 1.70 1.15
C HIS A 81 8.06 1.93 1.75
N TRP A 82 8.04 2.39 2.99
CA TRP A 82 6.83 2.67 3.77
C TRP A 82 6.56 4.16 3.73
N HIS A 83 5.82 4.60 2.72
CA HIS A 83 5.67 6.00 2.41
C HIS A 83 4.96 6.80 3.51
N GLY A 84 5.63 7.82 4.02
CA GLY A 84 5.10 8.72 5.04
C GLY A 84 5.24 8.23 6.48
N LEU A 85 5.90 7.10 6.74
CA LEU A 85 6.11 6.60 8.08
C LEU A 85 7.40 7.12 8.72
N LEU A 86 7.36 7.35 10.03
CA LEU A 86 8.52 7.70 10.87
C LEU A 86 9.20 6.42 11.33
N LEU A 87 10.30 6.05 10.67
CA LEU A 87 10.99 4.77 10.84
C LEU A 87 12.47 4.93 11.19
N PRO A 88 13.09 3.90 11.79
CA PRO A 88 14.55 3.79 11.79
C PRO A 88 15.06 3.73 10.35
N GLY A 89 16.13 4.46 10.04
CA GLY A 89 16.58 4.65 8.67
C GLY A 89 16.80 3.37 7.85
N LEU A 90 17.39 2.31 8.46
CA LEU A 90 17.55 1.02 7.80
C LEU A 90 16.20 0.38 7.40
N MET A 91 15.13 0.67 8.14
CA MET A 91 13.79 0.13 7.91
C MET A 91 12.98 0.96 6.91
N ASP A 92 13.51 2.08 6.45
CA ASP A 92 12.86 2.94 5.45
C ASP A 92 12.75 2.28 4.07
N GLY A 93 13.64 1.33 3.79
CA GLY A 93 13.56 0.47 2.61
C GLY A 93 13.96 1.12 1.30
N VAL A 94 14.69 2.23 1.33
CA VAL A 94 15.25 2.90 0.14
C VAL A 94 16.67 2.38 -0.12
N PRO A 95 16.92 1.68 -1.24
CA PRO A 95 18.25 1.14 -1.56
C PRO A 95 19.31 2.25 -1.69
N GLY A 96 20.48 2.01 -1.07
CA GLY A 96 21.58 2.98 -1.03
C GLY A 96 21.41 4.04 0.05
N PHE A 97 20.31 4.04 0.79
CA PHE A 97 20.06 4.96 1.88
C PHE A 97 20.11 4.26 3.24
N ASN A 98 20.70 4.91 4.25
CA ASN A 98 20.80 4.39 5.63
C ASN A 98 21.33 2.95 5.76
N GLY A 99 22.20 2.51 4.82
CA GLY A 99 22.79 1.18 4.81
C GLY A 99 21.94 0.05 4.22
N PHE A 100 20.70 0.31 3.82
CA PHE A 100 19.87 -0.67 3.13
C PHE A 100 20.34 -0.85 1.67
N GLN A 101 20.62 -2.09 1.26
CA GLN A 101 21.16 -2.39 -0.07
C GLN A 101 20.13 -2.94 -1.06
N GLY A 102 18.85 -3.02 -0.65
CA GLY A 102 17.83 -3.75 -1.40
C GLY A 102 17.82 -5.23 -1.06
N ILE A 103 16.87 -5.94 -1.64
CA ILE A 103 16.65 -7.38 -1.47
C ILE A 103 17.03 -8.05 -2.79
N LYS A 104 18.10 -8.83 -2.80
CA LYS A 104 18.58 -9.54 -3.98
C LYS A 104 17.60 -10.64 -4.42
N PRO A 105 17.64 -11.07 -5.71
CA PRO A 105 16.88 -12.24 -6.17
C PRO A 105 17.06 -13.44 -5.24
N GLY A 106 15.95 -14.07 -4.88
CA GLY A 106 15.92 -15.23 -3.97
C GLY A 106 16.16 -14.92 -2.49
N GLN A 107 16.50 -13.68 -2.14
CA GLN A 107 16.77 -13.29 -0.76
C GLN A 107 15.53 -12.81 -0.02
N LYS A 108 15.64 -12.81 1.31
CA LYS A 108 14.63 -12.26 2.23
C LYS A 108 15.21 -11.12 3.04
N PHE A 109 14.36 -10.15 3.35
CA PHE A 109 14.64 -9.10 4.33
C PHE A 109 13.45 -8.96 5.28
N SER A 110 13.74 -8.69 6.57
CA SER A 110 12.69 -8.50 7.57
C SER A 110 12.73 -7.08 8.08
N TYR A 111 11.69 -6.34 7.75
CA TYR A 111 11.45 -5.02 8.32
C TYR A 111 10.86 -5.19 9.72
N ARG A 112 11.42 -4.49 10.69
CA ARG A 112 10.93 -4.49 12.06
C ARG A 112 10.94 -3.08 12.62
N PHE A 113 9.76 -2.58 12.97
CA PHE A 113 9.63 -1.24 13.51
C PHE A 113 8.38 -1.08 14.39
N LYS A 114 8.44 -0.11 15.28
CA LYS A 114 7.28 0.30 16.06
C LYS A 114 6.41 1.26 15.26
N VAL A 115 5.12 0.96 15.17
CA VAL A 115 4.11 1.81 14.53
C VAL A 115 3.80 2.99 15.45
N ARG A 116 4.23 4.20 15.07
CA ARG A 116 4.19 5.41 15.93
C ARG A 116 3.13 6.43 15.54
N GLN A 117 2.45 6.20 14.44
CA GLN A 117 1.45 7.12 13.85
C GLN A 117 0.20 6.32 13.50
N ASN A 118 -0.89 7.04 13.22
CA ASN A 118 -2.09 6.49 12.63
C ASN A 118 -2.40 7.24 11.33
N GLY A 119 -3.29 6.67 10.51
CA GLY A 119 -3.69 7.23 9.23
C GLY A 119 -3.68 6.22 8.10
N THR A 120 -3.93 6.71 6.90
CA THR A 120 -3.92 5.92 5.67
C THR A 120 -2.68 6.27 4.87
N TYR A 121 -1.89 5.26 4.59
CA TYR A 121 -0.60 5.32 3.93
C TYR A 121 -0.55 4.31 2.79
N TRP A 122 0.60 4.19 2.16
CA TRP A 122 0.88 3.16 1.16
C TRP A 122 2.33 2.69 1.27
N TYR A 123 2.62 1.58 0.65
CA TYR A 123 3.98 1.09 0.49
C TYR A 123 4.24 0.76 -0.98
N HIS A 124 5.47 0.91 -1.40
CA HIS A 124 5.85 0.69 -2.80
C HIS A 124 7.33 0.35 -2.95
N ALA A 125 7.71 -0.12 -4.13
CA ALA A 125 9.10 -0.34 -4.45
C ALA A 125 9.84 0.99 -4.63
N HIS A 126 11.08 1.02 -4.19
CA HIS A 126 12.02 2.11 -4.47
C HIS A 126 13.19 1.63 -5.35
N SER A 127 12.93 0.65 -6.22
CA SER A 127 13.89 -0.01 -7.10
C SER A 127 13.44 0.09 -8.56
N LYS A 128 14.27 0.70 -9.43
CA LYS A 128 14.21 0.64 -10.91
C LYS A 128 12.81 0.71 -11.56
N GLY A 129 11.92 1.57 -11.10
CA GLY A 129 10.58 1.69 -11.72
C GLY A 129 9.61 0.55 -11.39
N GLN A 130 9.94 -0.31 -10.42
CA GLN A 130 9.06 -1.42 -10.01
C GLN A 130 7.72 -0.92 -9.43
N GLU A 131 7.68 0.29 -8.87
CA GLU A 131 6.43 0.96 -8.50
C GLU A 131 5.49 1.08 -9.71
N GLN A 132 5.98 1.63 -10.83
CA GLN A 132 5.23 1.73 -12.08
C GLN A 132 4.86 0.35 -12.65
N ASP A 133 5.69 -0.66 -12.42
CA ASP A 133 5.45 -2.03 -12.87
C ASP A 133 4.52 -2.82 -11.93
N GLY A 134 4.00 -2.19 -10.85
CA GLY A 134 2.91 -2.73 -10.04
C GLY A 134 3.22 -3.05 -8.59
N LEU A 135 4.46 -2.80 -8.12
CA LEU A 135 4.83 -3.09 -6.74
C LEU A 135 4.44 -1.95 -5.80
N TYR A 136 3.18 -1.90 -5.44
CA TYR A 136 2.60 -0.97 -4.46
C TYR A 136 1.36 -1.55 -3.80
N GLY A 137 1.08 -1.11 -2.57
CA GLY A 137 -0.08 -1.53 -1.80
C GLY A 137 -0.46 -0.51 -0.73
N ALA A 138 -1.68 -0.60 -0.24
CA ALA A 138 -2.18 0.26 0.82
C ALA A 138 -1.67 -0.17 2.20
N LEU A 139 -1.52 0.80 3.10
CA LEU A 139 -1.17 0.58 4.48
C LEU A 139 -2.08 1.44 5.36
N VAL A 140 -2.82 0.80 6.26
CA VAL A 140 -3.77 1.46 7.16
C VAL A 140 -3.30 1.26 8.59
N ILE A 141 -3.20 2.35 9.33
CA ILE A 141 -2.87 2.32 10.75
C ILE A 141 -4.05 2.90 11.52
N ARG A 142 -4.75 2.03 12.25
CA ARG A 142 -5.88 2.43 13.09
C ARG A 142 -5.36 3.17 14.32
N PRO A 143 -6.03 4.22 14.80
CA PRO A 143 -5.66 4.86 16.06
C PRO A 143 -5.80 3.88 17.22
N LYS A 144 -4.97 4.01 18.23
CA LYS A 144 -4.94 3.15 19.41
C LYS A 144 -6.26 3.14 20.19
N ALA A 145 -7.02 4.23 20.15
CA ALA A 145 -8.32 4.36 20.79
C ALA A 145 -9.36 4.83 19.77
N GLN A 146 -10.22 3.92 19.31
CA GLN A 146 -11.35 4.26 18.42
C GLN A 146 -12.33 5.27 19.03
N THR A 147 -12.38 5.34 20.38
CA THR A 147 -13.21 6.30 21.13
C THR A 147 -12.83 7.77 20.88
N LEU A 148 -11.70 8.04 20.24
CA LEU A 148 -11.23 9.39 19.92
C LEU A 148 -11.69 9.86 18.54
N LEU A 149 -12.29 9.01 17.72
CA LEU A 149 -12.83 9.45 16.44
C LEU A 149 -14.10 10.28 16.66
N PRO A 150 -14.19 11.47 16.06
CA PRO A 150 -15.41 12.27 16.09
C PRO A 150 -16.60 11.44 15.56
N PRO A 151 -17.83 11.69 16.03
CA PRO A 151 -19.00 10.92 15.59
C PRO A 151 -19.21 10.88 14.07
N HIS A 152 -18.81 11.93 13.36
CA HIS A 152 -18.92 12.00 11.90
C HIS A 152 -17.85 11.20 11.15
N GLU A 153 -16.81 10.73 11.84
CA GLU A 153 -15.79 9.84 11.30
C GLU A 153 -16.05 8.36 11.66
N GLN A 154 -17.03 8.11 12.53
CA GLN A 154 -17.45 6.76 12.86
C GLN A 154 -18.36 6.25 11.74
N THR A 155 -17.99 5.16 11.11
CA THR A 155 -18.75 4.55 10.02
C THR A 155 -18.86 3.05 10.22
N GLU A 156 -19.97 2.47 9.80
CA GLU A 156 -20.16 1.02 9.77
C GLU A 156 -19.41 0.35 8.62
N ARG A 157 -19.06 1.15 7.60
CA ARG A 157 -18.37 0.67 6.39
C ARG A 157 -17.17 1.56 6.11
N ASP A 158 -16.01 0.94 6.07
CA ASP A 158 -14.74 1.59 5.80
C ASP A 158 -14.03 0.85 4.67
N TYR A 159 -13.78 1.54 3.56
CA TYR A 159 -13.18 0.97 2.38
C TYR A 159 -11.86 1.65 2.07
N VAL A 160 -10.85 0.86 1.76
CA VAL A 160 -9.58 1.37 1.23
C VAL A 160 -9.68 1.46 -0.28
N VAL A 161 -9.56 2.68 -0.81
CA VAL A 161 -9.53 2.94 -2.24
C VAL A 161 -8.13 3.39 -2.63
N MET A 162 -7.45 2.58 -3.44
CA MET A 162 -6.14 2.91 -3.98
C MET A 162 -6.26 3.33 -5.43
N LEU A 163 -5.82 4.54 -5.74
CA LEU A 163 -5.76 5.06 -7.11
C LEU A 163 -4.35 4.89 -7.65
N SER A 164 -4.22 4.41 -8.86
CA SER A 164 -2.93 4.25 -9.54
C SER A 164 -3.08 4.37 -11.05
N ASP A 165 -2.01 4.81 -11.70
CA ASP A 165 -1.91 4.76 -13.15
C ASP A 165 -1.58 3.34 -13.62
N PHE A 166 -2.30 2.89 -14.64
CA PHE A 166 -2.00 1.65 -15.31
C PHE A 166 -1.60 1.90 -16.77
N HIS A 167 -0.46 1.36 -17.17
CA HIS A 167 0.04 1.47 -18.52
C HIS A 167 0.41 0.09 -19.06
N GLU A 168 0.09 -0.23 -20.33
CA GLU A 168 0.41 -1.55 -20.92
C GLU A 168 1.91 -1.74 -21.16
N GLN A 169 2.68 -0.66 -21.29
CA GLN A 169 4.14 -0.70 -21.43
C GLN A 169 4.84 -0.88 -20.06
N SER A 170 6.03 -1.44 -20.06
CA SER A 170 6.88 -1.50 -18.88
C SER A 170 7.41 -0.12 -18.48
N SER A 171 7.80 0.02 -17.21
CA SER A 171 8.45 1.23 -16.70
C SER A 171 9.69 1.62 -17.50
N GLU A 172 10.48 0.65 -17.94
CA GLU A 172 11.65 0.87 -18.79
C GLU A 172 11.27 1.50 -20.15
N GLN A 173 10.21 1.00 -20.77
CA GLN A 173 9.74 1.55 -22.05
C GLN A 173 9.16 2.95 -21.86
N ILE A 174 8.39 3.16 -20.80
CA ILE A 174 7.85 4.48 -20.43
C ILE A 174 9.01 5.48 -20.26
N GLN A 175 10.05 5.10 -19.50
CA GLN A 175 11.20 5.94 -19.25
C GLN A 175 11.96 6.27 -20.58
N LYS A 176 12.11 5.30 -21.47
CA LYS A 176 12.71 5.53 -22.80
C LYS A 176 11.90 6.57 -23.59
N ASN A 177 10.59 6.44 -23.62
CA ASN A 177 9.71 7.34 -24.33
C ASN A 177 9.74 8.76 -23.76
N LEU A 178 9.74 8.92 -22.43
CA LEU A 178 9.86 10.21 -21.76
C LEU A 178 11.21 10.89 -21.99
N LYS A 179 12.29 10.11 -22.22
CA LYS A 179 13.60 10.68 -22.64
C LYS A 179 13.58 11.22 -24.07
N ILE A 180 12.70 10.74 -24.94
CA ILE A 180 12.52 11.28 -26.29
C ILE A 180 11.81 12.63 -26.23
N SER A 181 10.73 12.72 -25.43
CA SER A 181 9.99 13.94 -25.19
C SER A 181 9.28 13.85 -23.82
N ALA A 182 9.38 14.89 -23.00
CA ALA A 182 8.63 14.99 -21.74
C ALA A 182 7.11 14.93 -21.96
N GLU A 183 6.65 15.32 -23.12
CA GLU A 183 5.25 15.36 -23.52
C GLU A 183 4.82 14.14 -24.35
N TYR A 184 5.65 13.08 -24.40
CA TYR A 184 5.45 11.92 -25.26
C TYR A 184 4.03 11.32 -25.13
N TYR A 185 3.51 11.24 -23.93
CA TYR A 185 2.17 10.72 -23.63
C TYR A 185 1.06 11.76 -23.66
N GLN A 186 1.40 13.05 -23.56
CA GLN A 186 0.43 14.15 -23.63
C GLN A 186 0.02 14.45 -25.07
N ASN A 187 0.94 14.24 -26.02
CA ASN A 187 0.72 14.42 -27.45
C ASN A 187 0.25 13.14 -28.11
N GLN A 188 -0.61 12.35 -27.49
CA GLN A 188 -1.23 11.21 -28.17
C GLN A 188 -2.05 11.74 -29.33
N ARG A 189 -1.41 11.78 -30.49
CA ARG A 189 -2.10 12.09 -31.75
C ARG A 189 -3.19 11.06 -31.92
N GLU A 190 -4.40 11.53 -31.97
CA GLU A 190 -5.55 10.73 -32.26
C GLU A 190 -5.31 9.95 -33.55
N THR A 191 -5.32 8.63 -33.48
CA THR A 191 -5.14 7.80 -34.68
C THR A 191 -6.45 7.72 -35.43
N VAL A 192 -6.40 7.49 -36.75
CA VAL A 192 -7.62 7.23 -37.56
C VAL A 192 -8.47 6.12 -36.94
N GLY A 193 -7.83 5.10 -36.34
CA GLY A 193 -8.54 4.02 -35.63
C GLY A 193 -9.27 4.51 -34.37
N ASN A 194 -8.73 5.47 -33.64
CA ASN A 194 -9.39 6.05 -32.47
C ASN A 194 -10.60 6.89 -32.89
N VAL A 195 -10.42 7.70 -33.94
CA VAL A 195 -11.50 8.48 -34.56
C VAL A 195 -12.64 7.56 -35.00
N TRP A 196 -12.32 6.48 -35.67
CA TRP A 196 -13.32 5.53 -36.17
C TRP A 196 -14.09 4.86 -35.02
N LYS A 197 -13.40 4.43 -33.96
CA LYS A 197 -14.04 3.88 -32.77
C LYS A 197 -14.97 4.89 -32.08
N GLN A 198 -14.56 6.15 -32.01
CA GLN A 198 -15.39 7.23 -31.45
C GLN A 198 -16.63 7.48 -32.31
N VAL A 199 -16.44 7.52 -33.64
CA VAL A 199 -17.59 7.65 -34.59
C VAL A 199 -18.59 6.49 -34.46
N GLN A 200 -18.08 5.25 -34.27
CA GLN A 200 -18.93 4.08 -34.05
C GLN A 200 -19.72 4.15 -32.73
N ARG A 201 -19.09 4.69 -31.69
CA ARG A 201 -19.69 4.79 -30.36
C ARG A 201 -20.66 5.96 -30.24
N ASP A 202 -20.25 7.16 -30.68
CA ASP A 202 -20.93 8.43 -30.37
C ASP A 202 -21.61 9.05 -31.59
N GLY A 203 -21.39 8.51 -32.78
CA GLY A 203 -21.85 9.05 -34.07
C GLY A 203 -20.92 10.13 -34.63
N LEU A 204 -20.97 10.33 -35.93
CA LEU A 204 -20.05 11.23 -36.67
C LEU A 204 -20.12 12.68 -36.18
N LYS A 205 -21.31 13.17 -35.86
CA LYS A 205 -21.54 14.57 -35.44
C LYS A 205 -20.92 14.83 -34.08
N ALA A 206 -21.11 13.94 -33.09
CA ALA A 206 -20.54 14.07 -31.76
C ALA A 206 -19.01 13.93 -31.81
N ALA A 207 -18.50 12.94 -32.52
CA ALA A 207 -17.06 12.74 -32.69
C ALA A 207 -16.37 13.93 -33.37
N TRP A 208 -17.04 14.74 -34.13
CA TRP A 208 -16.50 15.95 -34.77
C TRP A 208 -16.59 17.18 -33.88
N GLN A 209 -17.58 17.28 -33.01
CA GLN A 209 -17.74 18.41 -32.09
C GLN A 209 -16.78 18.39 -30.90
N ASP A 210 -16.22 17.24 -30.59
CA ASP A 210 -15.21 17.04 -29.52
C ASP A 210 -13.75 17.38 -29.97
N ARG A 211 -13.56 17.92 -31.17
CA ARG A 211 -12.25 18.27 -31.76
C ARG A 211 -12.13 19.79 -31.98
#